data_737ef17932cbef6358bd25e67fa6aa0b
#
_entry.id   737ef17932cbef6358bd25e67fa6aa0b
#
_cell.length_a   1.000
_cell.length_b   1.000
_cell.length_c   1.000
_cell.angle_alpha   90.00
_cell.angle_beta   90.00
_cell.angle_gamma   90.00
#
_symmetry.space_group_name_H-M   'P 1'
#
loop_
_entity.id
_entity.type
_entity.pdbx_description
1 polymer ?
#
loop_
_entity_poly.entity_id
_entity_poly.type
_entity_poly.pdbx_seq_one_letter_code
_entity_poly.pdbx_strand_id
1 'polypeptide(L)'
;MLSDKGTNIFSEIGKFFKENDATSAMNAIMDTTKALRLSEKRLFGSESKCNCKLTQLQVLGLLMLFPCFMIRNAYNYGKSSLSSLFDCRKDVFYRFLSNESYDWRRILATVTLQLWNKTQEKRTSDSTEPVCLMVDDTDYPKRGIQTELIGKIYSHVTHSMMLGFKGLFIGITDGISQMLLDFALVGEEGKNGNYGLKQKQLDARFSKEHAEGSHTAKRIGEYNQSKIALMIEMIRRIIKRKIHFDYVLADSWFACAEVVRFITSRHVGCHYLGMIKMGKTKYAYKGGEYTANQLVALLDKPKKGRCYCRRLGCHYITVDVGFAGRSVRLFFCKRNKQGKWSGLITTNRKLDFLEAYRICSMRWSLEVVFKENKQNLGLGKYQMRNFSSQVAMTAITAMQYDLLSTARRFSDYETVGGLFKDATIDSIELTLTERIWNMVLELVREIAECFGIEDEHIIDMLVNRSNKLNHLVEI
;
A
#
# COMPACT_ATOMS: atom_id res chain seq x y z
N MET A 1 -12.12 -30.36 -10.27
CA MET A 1 -10.84 -30.06 -9.55
C MET A 1 -9.89 -29.32 -10.45
N LEU A 2 -9.95 -28.01 -10.43
CA LEU A 2 -9.10 -27.14 -11.25
C LEU A 2 -7.71 -27.00 -10.62
N SER A 3 -6.86 -27.96 -10.81
CA SER A 3 -5.45 -27.86 -10.43
C SER A 3 -4.51 -27.94 -11.63
N ASP A 4 -4.96 -27.44 -12.76
CA ASP A 4 -4.05 -27.33 -13.90
C ASP A 4 -3.03 -26.22 -13.60
N LYS A 5 -1.73 -26.54 -13.66
CA LYS A 5 -0.63 -25.62 -13.31
C LYS A 5 -0.57 -24.33 -14.14
N GLY A 6 -1.33 -24.29 -15.24
CA GLY A 6 -1.51 -23.11 -16.07
C GLY A 6 -2.68 -22.22 -15.67
N THR A 7 -3.53 -22.62 -14.74
CA THR A 7 -4.76 -21.91 -14.40
C THR A 7 -4.46 -20.61 -13.67
N ASN A 8 -4.87 -19.50 -14.26
CA ASN A 8 -4.79 -18.20 -13.62
C ASN A 8 -6.02 -18.00 -12.73
N ILE A 9 -5.81 -17.95 -11.41
CA ILE A 9 -6.87 -17.76 -10.39
C ILE A 9 -7.77 -16.58 -10.70
N PHE A 10 -7.21 -15.45 -11.09
CA PHE A 10 -8.00 -14.28 -11.43
C PHE A 10 -8.87 -14.51 -12.68
N SER A 11 -8.37 -15.28 -13.64
CA SER A 11 -9.11 -15.60 -14.84
C SER A 11 -10.31 -16.49 -14.54
N GLU A 12 -10.16 -17.49 -13.69
CA GLU A 12 -11.25 -18.41 -13.33
C GLU A 12 -12.34 -17.69 -12.54
N ILE A 13 -11.97 -16.95 -11.52
CA ILE A 13 -12.92 -16.14 -10.74
C ILE A 13 -13.60 -15.10 -11.65
N GLY A 14 -12.85 -14.47 -12.55
CA GLY A 14 -13.40 -13.50 -13.49
C GLY A 14 -14.39 -14.08 -14.49
N LYS A 15 -14.26 -15.35 -14.90
CA LYS A 15 -15.27 -16.04 -15.74
C LYS A 15 -16.61 -16.09 -15.03
N PHE A 16 -16.62 -16.57 -13.78
CA PHE A 16 -17.84 -16.67 -12.99
C PHE A 16 -18.61 -15.33 -12.94
N PHE A 17 -17.94 -14.24 -12.57
CA PHE A 17 -18.62 -12.95 -12.43
C PHE A 17 -19.06 -12.36 -13.77
N LYS A 18 -18.33 -12.61 -14.86
CA LYS A 18 -18.76 -12.16 -16.20
C LYS A 18 -20.03 -12.82 -16.68
N GLU A 19 -20.21 -14.09 -16.36
CA GLU A 19 -21.42 -14.83 -16.75
C GLU A 19 -22.63 -14.41 -15.92
N ASN A 20 -22.43 -13.99 -14.66
CA ASN A 20 -23.50 -13.61 -13.76
C ASN A 20 -23.81 -12.11 -13.78
N ASP A 21 -22.81 -11.25 -13.70
CA ASP A 21 -22.93 -9.79 -13.78
C ASP A 21 -21.64 -9.16 -14.29
N ALA A 22 -21.64 -8.72 -15.55
CA ALA A 22 -20.49 -8.08 -16.18
C ALA A 22 -20.12 -6.73 -15.54
N THR A 23 -21.01 -6.11 -14.76
CA THR A 23 -20.83 -4.79 -14.12
C THR A 23 -20.38 -4.91 -12.66
N SER A 24 -20.25 -6.12 -12.13
CA SER A 24 -19.89 -6.34 -10.72
C SER A 24 -18.55 -5.69 -10.34
N ALA A 25 -18.42 -5.32 -9.08
CA ALA A 25 -17.17 -4.78 -8.53
C ALA A 25 -16.02 -5.79 -8.63
N MET A 26 -16.33 -7.07 -8.44
CA MET A 26 -15.35 -8.15 -8.59
C MET A 26 -14.84 -8.24 -10.02
N ASN A 27 -15.69 -8.05 -11.03
CA ASN A 27 -15.26 -8.00 -12.43
C ASN A 27 -14.27 -6.85 -12.69
N ALA A 28 -14.53 -5.67 -12.15
CA ALA A 28 -13.60 -4.53 -12.29
C ALA A 28 -12.20 -4.86 -11.73
N ILE A 29 -12.16 -5.59 -10.60
CA ILE A 29 -10.89 -6.05 -10.01
C ILE A 29 -10.25 -7.11 -10.91
N MET A 30 -11.02 -8.12 -11.37
CA MET A 30 -10.48 -9.21 -12.21
C MET A 30 -9.99 -8.68 -13.56
N ASP A 31 -10.70 -7.75 -14.19
CA ASP A 31 -10.28 -7.14 -15.45
C ASP A 31 -8.99 -6.33 -15.30
N THR A 32 -8.81 -5.68 -14.15
CA THR A 32 -7.56 -4.98 -13.83
C THR A 32 -6.37 -5.95 -13.76
N THR A 33 -6.58 -7.18 -13.26
CA THR A 33 -5.50 -8.17 -13.19
C THR A 33 -4.99 -8.62 -14.56
N LYS A 34 -5.78 -8.46 -15.63
CA LYS A 34 -5.36 -8.77 -17.01
C LYS A 34 -4.19 -7.88 -17.49
N ALA A 35 -4.02 -6.71 -16.87
CA ALA A 35 -2.87 -5.85 -17.12
C ALA A 35 -1.55 -6.41 -16.54
N LEU A 36 -1.65 -7.37 -15.62
CA LEU A 36 -0.50 -7.95 -14.93
C LEU A 36 0.11 -9.09 -15.76
N ARG A 37 1.32 -8.84 -16.27
CA ARG A 37 2.14 -9.85 -16.94
C ARG A 37 3.14 -10.41 -15.94
N LEU A 38 2.70 -11.37 -15.15
CA LEU A 38 3.47 -11.99 -14.08
C LEU A 38 3.98 -13.37 -14.48
N SER A 39 5.22 -13.70 -14.12
CA SER A 39 5.76 -15.04 -14.20
C SER A 39 6.51 -15.37 -12.92
N GLU A 40 6.51 -16.63 -12.49
CA GLU A 40 7.18 -17.08 -11.27
C GLU A 40 8.67 -16.77 -11.31
N LYS A 41 9.35 -17.10 -12.41
CA LYS A 41 10.77 -16.83 -12.61
C LYS A 41 11.11 -15.34 -12.41
N ARG A 42 10.27 -14.44 -12.93
CA ARG A 42 10.46 -12.99 -12.78
C ARG A 42 10.22 -12.51 -11.35
N LEU A 43 9.21 -13.02 -10.67
CA LEU A 43 8.84 -12.56 -9.32
C LEU A 43 9.66 -13.25 -8.23
N PHE A 44 9.83 -14.56 -8.30
CA PHE A 44 10.39 -15.37 -7.22
C PHE A 44 11.80 -15.89 -7.53
N GLY A 45 12.28 -15.71 -8.75
CA GLY A 45 13.61 -16.19 -9.19
C GLY A 45 13.66 -17.66 -9.58
N SER A 46 12.60 -18.41 -9.34
CA SER A 46 12.47 -19.84 -9.67
C SER A 46 11.03 -20.18 -10.02
N GLU A 47 10.83 -21.26 -10.73
CA GLU A 47 9.53 -21.85 -11.01
C GLU A 47 9.15 -22.89 -9.95
N SER A 48 7.87 -23.08 -9.74
CA SER A 48 7.35 -24.10 -8.84
C SER A 48 7.70 -25.51 -9.33
N LYS A 49 8.04 -26.40 -8.40
CA LYS A 49 8.36 -27.79 -8.73
C LYS A 49 7.14 -28.50 -9.31
N CYS A 50 7.38 -29.51 -10.16
CA CYS A 50 6.31 -30.26 -10.83
C CYS A 50 5.29 -30.94 -9.90
N ASN A 51 5.68 -31.28 -8.68
CA ASN A 51 4.82 -31.92 -7.69
C ASN A 51 4.10 -30.96 -6.73
N CYS A 52 4.23 -29.64 -6.91
CA CYS A 52 3.49 -28.68 -6.10
C CYS A 52 2.02 -28.65 -6.52
N LYS A 53 1.10 -28.71 -5.55
CA LYS A 53 -0.35 -28.59 -5.78
C LYS A 53 -0.74 -27.23 -6.32
N LEU A 54 -0.15 -26.17 -5.78
CA LEU A 54 -0.31 -24.79 -6.23
C LEU A 54 1.06 -24.20 -6.57
N THR A 55 1.09 -23.38 -7.61
CA THR A 55 2.26 -22.59 -7.98
C THR A 55 2.44 -21.40 -7.04
N GLN A 56 3.65 -20.83 -6.97
CA GLN A 56 3.91 -19.62 -6.17
C GLN A 56 3.02 -18.43 -6.61
N LEU A 57 2.76 -18.34 -7.91
CA LEU A 57 1.91 -17.30 -8.47
C LEU A 57 0.43 -17.49 -8.07
N GLN A 58 -0.05 -18.73 -8.03
CA GLN A 58 -1.39 -19.06 -7.55
C GLN A 58 -1.54 -18.73 -6.06
N VAL A 59 -0.55 -19.06 -5.23
CA VAL A 59 -0.56 -18.70 -3.80
C VAL A 59 -0.59 -17.17 -3.60
N LEU A 60 0.20 -16.43 -4.37
CA LEU A 60 0.15 -14.97 -4.35
C LEU A 60 -1.23 -14.44 -4.75
N GLY A 61 -1.80 -14.96 -5.85
CA GLY A 61 -3.14 -14.58 -6.32
C GLY A 61 -4.23 -14.81 -5.27
N LEU A 62 -4.22 -15.98 -4.63
CA LEU A 62 -5.15 -16.28 -3.53
C LEU A 62 -4.99 -15.28 -2.37
N LEU A 63 -3.76 -15.03 -1.92
CA LEU A 63 -3.50 -14.06 -0.85
C LEU A 63 -3.97 -12.64 -1.22
N MET A 64 -3.84 -12.24 -2.47
CA MET A 64 -4.34 -10.94 -2.93
C MET A 64 -5.87 -10.84 -2.86
N LEU A 65 -6.60 -11.94 -2.99
CA LEU A 65 -8.07 -11.99 -2.94
C LEU A 65 -8.64 -12.20 -1.53
N PHE A 66 -7.83 -12.62 -0.56
CA PHE A 66 -8.29 -12.91 0.80
C PHE A 66 -9.22 -11.84 1.39
N PRO A 67 -8.90 -10.52 1.33
CA PRO A 67 -9.78 -9.51 1.91
C PRO A 67 -11.15 -9.45 1.23
N CYS A 68 -11.22 -9.56 -0.09
CA CYS A 68 -12.49 -9.55 -0.84
C CYS A 68 -13.38 -10.74 -0.47
N PHE A 69 -12.80 -11.90 -0.18
CA PHE A 69 -13.50 -13.09 0.27
C PHE A 69 -13.59 -13.21 1.81
N MET A 70 -13.37 -12.11 2.54
CA MET A 70 -13.42 -12.04 4.01
C MET A 70 -12.53 -13.05 4.74
N ILE A 71 -11.48 -13.55 4.09
CA ILE A 71 -10.54 -14.51 4.67
C ILE A 71 -9.54 -13.72 5.53
N ARG A 72 -9.75 -13.74 6.85
CA ARG A 72 -8.93 -12.96 7.79
C ARG A 72 -7.51 -13.50 7.98
N ASN A 73 -7.30 -14.79 7.79
CA ASN A 73 -6.01 -15.47 7.93
C ASN A 73 -6.02 -16.82 7.23
N ALA A 74 -4.85 -17.40 7.01
CA ALA A 74 -4.68 -18.69 6.35
C ALA A 74 -5.40 -19.87 7.05
N TYR A 75 -5.64 -19.78 8.36
CA TYR A 75 -6.39 -20.82 9.09
C TYR A 75 -7.85 -20.87 8.64
N ASN A 76 -8.44 -19.74 8.30
CA ASN A 76 -9.83 -19.65 7.86
C ASN A 76 -10.01 -19.97 6.36
N TYR A 77 -8.93 -20.17 5.63
CA TYR A 77 -8.97 -20.45 4.19
C TYR A 77 -9.81 -21.69 3.88
N GLY A 78 -9.58 -22.81 4.57
CA GLY A 78 -10.29 -24.07 4.36
C GLY A 78 -11.81 -24.03 4.64
N LYS A 79 -12.34 -22.90 5.09
CA LYS A 79 -13.78 -22.66 5.28
C LYS A 79 -14.36 -21.64 4.29
N SER A 80 -13.55 -21.19 3.35
CA SER A 80 -13.94 -20.18 2.36
C SER A 80 -14.31 -20.83 1.03
N SER A 81 -15.11 -20.14 0.22
CA SER A 81 -15.44 -20.53 -1.15
C SER A 81 -14.19 -20.70 -2.04
N LEU A 82 -13.13 -19.92 -1.78
CA LEU A 82 -11.88 -20.10 -2.51
C LEU A 82 -11.22 -21.48 -2.25
N SER A 83 -11.46 -22.11 -1.13
CA SER A 83 -10.90 -23.44 -0.85
C SER A 83 -11.59 -24.56 -1.60
N SER A 84 -12.84 -24.42 -2.00
CA SER A 84 -13.54 -25.36 -2.89
C SER A 84 -13.01 -25.29 -4.32
N LEU A 85 -12.66 -24.09 -4.78
CA LEU A 85 -12.06 -23.88 -6.10
C LEU A 85 -10.59 -24.29 -6.16
N PHE A 86 -9.81 -23.93 -5.13
CA PHE A 86 -8.36 -24.12 -5.08
C PHE A 86 -7.96 -24.77 -3.76
N ASP A 87 -8.16 -26.09 -3.65
CA ASP A 87 -7.90 -26.82 -2.41
C ASP A 87 -6.41 -26.81 -2.03
N CYS A 88 -6.12 -26.20 -0.89
CA CYS A 88 -4.82 -26.28 -0.24
C CYS A 88 -4.92 -26.12 1.28
N ARG A 89 -3.91 -26.60 1.99
CA ARG A 89 -3.82 -26.45 3.44
C ARG A 89 -3.17 -25.10 3.82
N LYS A 90 -3.51 -24.59 5.01
CA LYS A 90 -2.94 -23.34 5.58
C LYS A 90 -1.41 -23.26 5.56
N ASP A 91 -0.72 -24.41 5.64
CA ASP A 91 0.74 -24.48 5.67
C ASP A 91 1.40 -23.99 4.37
N VAL A 92 0.67 -24.06 3.24
CA VAL A 92 1.13 -23.52 1.96
C VAL A 92 1.35 -22.01 2.09
N PHE A 93 0.39 -21.30 2.68
CA PHE A 93 0.49 -19.85 2.91
C PHE A 93 1.57 -19.49 3.92
N TYR A 94 1.69 -20.24 5.02
CA TYR A 94 2.72 -19.98 6.03
C TYR A 94 4.13 -20.16 5.47
N ARG A 95 4.38 -21.22 4.72
CA ARG A 95 5.68 -21.44 4.05
C ARG A 95 5.98 -20.38 3.02
N PHE A 96 4.98 -19.99 2.23
CA PHE A 96 5.13 -18.94 1.23
C PHE A 96 5.50 -17.59 1.86
N LEU A 97 4.78 -17.16 2.91
CA LEU A 97 5.01 -15.91 3.60
C LEU A 97 6.31 -15.86 4.40
N SER A 98 6.80 -16.98 4.90
CA SER A 98 8.05 -17.06 5.66
C SER A 98 9.29 -17.32 4.81
N ASN A 99 9.16 -17.37 3.49
CA ASN A 99 10.27 -17.64 2.59
C ASN A 99 11.21 -16.44 2.49
N GLU A 100 12.44 -16.57 2.99
CA GLU A 100 13.45 -15.52 3.06
C GLU A 100 14.13 -15.20 1.72
N SER A 101 13.99 -16.10 0.73
CA SER A 101 14.56 -15.92 -0.60
C SER A 101 13.73 -14.97 -1.48
N TYR A 102 12.49 -14.66 -1.10
CA TYR A 102 11.65 -13.78 -1.90
C TYR A 102 12.00 -12.31 -1.69
N ASP A 103 12.31 -11.63 -2.77
CA ASP A 103 12.50 -10.18 -2.78
C ASP A 103 11.14 -9.46 -2.84
N TRP A 104 10.49 -9.32 -1.70
CA TRP A 104 9.18 -8.66 -1.59
C TRP A 104 9.19 -7.21 -2.08
N ARG A 105 10.34 -6.54 -2.03
CA ARG A 105 10.50 -5.19 -2.61
C ARG A 105 10.44 -5.22 -4.13
N ARG A 106 11.10 -6.19 -4.76
CA ARG A 106 11.06 -6.38 -6.20
C ARG A 106 9.68 -6.83 -6.65
N ILE A 107 9.05 -7.75 -5.91
CA ILE A 107 7.70 -8.26 -6.19
C ILE A 107 6.70 -7.09 -6.17
N LEU A 108 6.64 -6.32 -5.07
CA LEU A 108 5.78 -5.13 -4.96
C LEU A 108 6.03 -4.17 -6.12
N ALA A 109 7.27 -3.75 -6.32
CA ALA A 109 7.59 -2.79 -7.37
C ALA A 109 7.26 -3.30 -8.79
N THR A 110 7.36 -4.61 -9.05
CA THR A 110 7.02 -5.19 -10.36
C THR A 110 5.51 -5.16 -10.60
N VAL A 111 4.71 -5.45 -9.59
CA VAL A 111 3.25 -5.41 -9.67
C VAL A 111 2.77 -3.95 -9.76
N THR A 112 3.19 -3.12 -8.81
CA THR A 112 2.78 -1.71 -8.74
C THR A 112 3.14 -0.93 -10.01
N LEU A 113 4.32 -1.18 -10.59
CA LEU A 113 4.72 -0.49 -11.83
C LEU A 113 3.81 -0.85 -13.01
N GLN A 114 3.38 -2.11 -13.14
CA GLN A 114 2.44 -2.49 -14.19
C GLN A 114 1.07 -1.85 -13.98
N LEU A 115 0.57 -1.83 -12.74
CA LEU A 115 -0.68 -1.17 -12.38
C LEU A 115 -0.59 0.35 -12.59
N TRP A 116 0.52 0.98 -12.19
CA TRP A 116 0.76 2.40 -12.41
C TRP A 116 0.76 2.75 -13.90
N ASN A 117 1.49 2.00 -14.71
CA ASN A 117 1.50 2.21 -16.16
C ASN A 117 0.09 2.07 -16.76
N LYS A 118 -0.70 1.12 -16.26
CA LYS A 118 -2.09 0.97 -16.69
C LYS A 118 -2.92 2.21 -16.35
N THR A 119 -2.77 2.80 -15.16
CA THR A 119 -3.50 4.04 -14.82
C THR A 119 -3.10 5.22 -15.70
N GLN A 120 -1.84 5.27 -16.16
CA GLN A 120 -1.35 6.34 -17.03
C GLN A 120 -1.98 6.31 -18.43
N GLU A 121 -2.55 5.18 -18.87
CA GLU A 121 -3.33 5.12 -20.11
C GLU A 121 -4.59 6.02 -20.07
N LYS A 122 -5.13 6.29 -18.88
CA LYS A 122 -6.26 7.23 -18.67
C LYS A 122 -5.80 8.69 -18.52
N ARG A 123 -4.51 8.94 -18.44
CA ARG A 123 -3.98 10.29 -18.34
C ARG A 123 -3.94 10.92 -19.73
N THR A 124 -4.59 12.05 -19.91
CA THR A 124 -4.54 12.80 -21.17
C THR A 124 -3.17 13.45 -21.35
N SER A 125 -2.71 13.59 -22.60
CA SER A 125 -1.45 14.26 -22.94
C SER A 125 -1.38 15.71 -22.43
N ASP A 126 -2.52 16.36 -22.29
CA ASP A 126 -2.64 17.77 -21.87
C ASP A 126 -2.78 17.93 -20.35
N SER A 127 -2.67 16.82 -19.59
CA SER A 127 -2.76 16.88 -18.14
C SER A 127 -1.59 17.67 -17.56
N THR A 128 -1.89 18.81 -16.95
CA THR A 128 -0.93 19.66 -16.21
C THR A 128 -0.74 19.23 -14.75
N GLU A 129 -1.49 18.21 -14.30
CA GLU A 129 -1.36 17.73 -12.93
C GLU A 129 0.00 17.06 -12.70
N PRO A 130 0.74 17.45 -11.66
CA PRO A 130 2.04 16.84 -11.39
C PRO A 130 1.90 15.42 -10.88
N VAL A 131 2.88 14.59 -11.20
CA VAL A 131 3.09 13.30 -10.53
C VAL A 131 3.94 13.51 -9.29
N CYS A 132 3.46 13.06 -8.15
CA CYS A 132 4.10 13.28 -6.87
C CYS A 132 4.45 11.97 -6.17
N LEU A 133 5.67 11.87 -5.63
CA LEU A 133 5.97 10.90 -4.60
C LEU A 133 5.52 11.45 -3.25
N MET A 134 4.89 10.61 -2.45
CA MET A 134 4.43 10.93 -1.09
C MET A 134 5.18 10.07 -0.10
N VAL A 135 5.70 10.67 0.96
CA VAL A 135 6.43 9.95 2.03
C VAL A 135 5.78 10.23 3.37
N ASP A 136 5.44 9.16 4.08
CA ASP A 136 4.92 9.26 5.44
C ASP A 136 5.11 7.94 6.18
N ASP A 137 4.95 7.94 7.50
CA ASP A 137 4.98 6.73 8.32
C ASP A 137 3.65 6.43 8.99
N THR A 138 3.48 5.17 9.37
CA THR A 138 2.27 4.73 10.07
C THR A 138 2.59 3.68 11.11
N ASP A 139 1.76 3.62 12.17
CA ASP A 139 1.94 2.67 13.27
C ASP A 139 1.46 1.27 12.88
N TYR A 140 2.26 0.26 13.25
CA TYR A 140 1.99 -1.17 13.13
C TYR A 140 1.88 -1.80 14.52
N PRO A 141 0.73 -1.67 15.19
CA PRO A 141 0.54 -2.21 16.53
C PRO A 141 0.60 -3.73 16.53
N LYS A 142 1.24 -4.30 17.53
CA LYS A 142 1.32 -5.74 17.77
C LYS A 142 0.83 -6.08 19.17
N ARG A 143 0.35 -7.33 19.33
CA ARG A 143 -0.09 -7.87 20.60
C ARG A 143 0.92 -8.89 21.10
N GLY A 144 1.50 -8.61 22.26
CA GLY A 144 2.50 -9.49 22.87
C GLY A 144 3.90 -9.37 22.25
N ILE A 145 4.87 -9.99 22.90
CA ILE A 145 6.31 -9.86 22.63
C ILE A 145 6.87 -10.99 21.75
N GLN A 146 6.06 -11.97 21.36
CA GLN A 146 6.45 -13.13 20.56
C GLN A 146 6.51 -12.80 19.06
N THR A 147 7.05 -11.63 18.72
CA THR A 147 7.30 -11.20 17.34
C THR A 147 8.76 -10.81 17.22
N GLU A 148 9.39 -11.25 16.17
CA GLU A 148 10.78 -10.93 15.87
C GLU A 148 10.98 -9.42 15.71
N LEU A 149 12.08 -8.89 16.25
CA LEU A 149 12.42 -7.47 16.27
C LEU A 149 11.38 -6.55 16.94
N ILE A 150 10.41 -7.10 17.67
CA ILE A 150 9.39 -6.26 18.32
C ILE A 150 10.02 -5.29 19.30
N GLY A 151 9.51 -4.08 19.36
CA GLY A 151 9.88 -3.04 20.29
C GLY A 151 8.70 -2.15 20.64
N LYS A 152 8.89 -1.18 21.50
CA LYS A 152 7.92 -0.11 21.73
C LYS A 152 8.20 1.04 20.78
N ILE A 153 7.15 1.56 20.17
CA ILE A 153 7.16 2.74 19.33
C ILE A 153 6.25 3.80 19.92
N TYR A 154 6.55 5.07 19.69
CA TYR A 154 5.68 6.16 20.10
C TYR A 154 4.61 6.41 19.04
N SER A 155 3.33 6.32 19.45
CA SER A 155 2.21 6.68 18.59
C SER A 155 1.83 8.14 18.76
N HIS A 156 1.91 8.90 17.68
CA HIS A 156 1.43 10.28 17.66
C HIS A 156 -0.10 10.39 17.67
N VAL A 157 -0.80 9.29 17.37
CA VAL A 157 -2.27 9.25 17.37
C VAL A 157 -2.82 9.07 18.79
N THR A 158 -2.21 8.15 19.54
CA THR A 158 -2.65 7.84 20.93
C THR A 158 -1.83 8.59 21.99
N HIS A 159 -0.78 9.32 21.59
CA HIS A 159 0.18 9.99 22.49
C HIS A 159 0.79 9.05 23.54
N SER A 160 1.03 7.80 23.16
CA SER A 160 1.50 6.75 24.09
C SER A 160 2.47 5.78 23.41
N MET A 161 3.25 5.09 24.24
CA MET A 161 4.10 3.99 23.78
C MET A 161 3.27 2.73 23.57
N MET A 162 3.46 2.07 22.41
CA MET A 162 2.81 0.81 22.07
C MET A 162 3.83 -0.20 21.52
N LEU A 163 3.53 -1.51 21.66
CA LEU A 163 4.32 -2.54 20.97
C LEU A 163 4.02 -2.51 19.48
N GLY A 164 5.07 -2.55 18.65
CA GLY A 164 4.89 -2.55 17.22
C GLY A 164 6.11 -2.15 16.42
N PHE A 165 5.87 -1.79 15.17
CA PHE A 165 6.82 -1.22 14.22
C PHE A 165 6.30 0.11 13.69
N LYS A 166 7.19 0.96 13.19
CA LYS A 166 6.81 2.04 12.29
C LYS A 166 6.96 1.54 10.86
N GLY A 167 5.91 1.62 10.08
CA GLY A 167 5.97 1.41 8.64
C GLY A 167 6.23 2.73 7.93
N LEU A 168 7.45 2.94 7.41
CA LEU A 168 7.76 4.05 6.52
C LEU A 168 7.36 3.64 5.10
N PHE A 169 6.56 4.46 4.43
CA PHE A 169 6.12 4.20 3.06
C PHE A 169 6.47 5.34 2.11
N ILE A 170 6.68 4.96 0.87
CA ILE A 170 6.68 5.88 -0.26
C ILE A 170 5.62 5.45 -1.27
N GLY A 171 4.71 6.36 -1.56
CA GLY A 171 3.67 6.21 -2.56
C GLY A 171 3.85 7.15 -3.72
N ILE A 172 3.06 6.94 -4.78
CA ILE A 172 2.98 7.78 -5.96
C ILE A 172 1.53 8.19 -6.21
N THR A 173 1.31 9.42 -6.66
CA THR A 173 -0.02 9.92 -7.05
C THR A 173 0.06 10.83 -8.25
N ASP A 174 -0.97 10.81 -9.07
CA ASP A 174 -1.25 11.78 -10.14
C ASP A 174 -2.45 12.70 -9.78
N GLY A 175 -2.81 12.75 -8.50
CA GLY A 175 -3.98 13.48 -8.00
C GLY A 175 -5.29 12.67 -8.01
N ILE A 176 -5.37 11.60 -8.78
CA ILE A 176 -6.56 10.73 -8.91
C ILE A 176 -6.28 9.33 -8.37
N SER A 177 -5.20 8.71 -8.82
CA SER A 177 -4.77 7.39 -8.37
C SER A 177 -3.64 7.51 -7.35
N GLN A 178 -3.63 6.62 -6.36
CA GLN A 178 -2.58 6.50 -5.35
C GLN A 178 -2.10 5.07 -5.30
N MET A 179 -0.78 4.86 -5.24
CA MET A 179 -0.16 3.54 -5.13
C MET A 179 1.02 3.55 -4.19
N LEU A 180 1.33 2.40 -3.60
CA LEU A 180 2.46 2.20 -2.69
C LEU A 180 3.63 1.55 -3.44
N LEU A 181 4.75 2.26 -3.57
CA LEU A 181 5.91 1.81 -4.35
C LEU A 181 6.95 1.03 -3.54
N ASP A 182 7.18 1.43 -2.30
CA ASP A 182 8.19 0.83 -1.41
C ASP A 182 7.84 1.13 0.05
N PHE A 183 8.41 0.33 0.96
CA PHE A 183 8.25 0.52 2.39
C PHE A 183 9.46 0.00 3.17
N ALA A 184 9.58 0.41 4.43
CA ALA A 184 10.46 -0.20 5.42
C ALA A 184 9.73 -0.34 6.76
N LEU A 185 9.96 -1.45 7.45
CA LEU A 185 9.52 -1.63 8.83
C LEU A 185 10.70 -1.29 9.74
N VAL A 186 10.51 -0.28 10.58
CA VAL A 186 11.57 0.23 11.45
C VAL A 186 11.16 0.20 12.92
N GLY A 187 12.15 0.04 13.80
CA GLY A 187 12.01 0.12 15.24
C GLY A 187 12.43 1.50 15.76
N GLU A 188 12.16 1.71 17.03
CA GLU A 188 12.67 2.85 17.79
C GLU A 188 13.59 2.30 18.88
N GLU A 189 14.90 2.26 18.60
CA GLU A 189 15.92 1.65 19.48
C GLU A 189 15.94 2.29 20.87
N GLY A 190 15.66 3.59 20.93
CA GLY A 190 15.75 4.37 22.17
C GLY A 190 17.19 4.64 22.59
N LYS A 191 17.37 5.43 23.66
CA LYS A 191 18.71 5.82 24.15
C LYS A 191 19.54 4.65 24.68
N ASN A 192 18.88 3.61 25.20
CA ASN A 192 19.52 2.48 25.86
C ASN A 192 19.65 1.24 24.97
N GLY A 193 19.31 1.32 23.69
CA GLY A 193 19.37 0.17 22.78
C GLY A 193 18.40 -0.97 23.09
N ASN A 194 17.43 -0.76 24.00
CA ASN A 194 16.53 -1.80 24.50
C ASN A 194 15.13 -1.76 23.89
N TYR A 195 14.89 -0.90 22.88
CA TYR A 195 13.60 -0.75 22.21
C TYR A 195 12.42 -0.49 23.19
N GLY A 196 12.71 0.16 24.33
CA GLY A 196 11.71 0.42 25.37
C GLY A 196 11.22 -0.83 26.12
N LEU A 197 11.86 -1.98 25.95
CA LEU A 197 11.54 -3.25 26.60
C LEU A 197 12.38 -3.46 27.86
N LYS A 198 11.86 -4.22 28.82
CA LYS A 198 12.63 -4.74 29.97
C LYS A 198 13.47 -5.93 29.50
N GLN A 199 14.59 -6.24 30.17
CA GLN A 199 15.48 -7.36 29.80
C GLN A 199 14.69 -8.67 29.65
N LYS A 200 13.88 -9.05 30.62
CA LYS A 200 13.01 -10.23 30.54
C LYS A 200 12.12 -10.28 29.29
N GLN A 201 11.70 -9.11 28.77
CA GLN A 201 10.90 -9.03 27.54
C GLN A 201 11.76 -9.18 26.29
N LEU A 202 12.99 -8.66 26.30
CA LEU A 202 13.98 -8.86 25.23
C LEU A 202 14.35 -10.34 25.10
N ASP A 203 14.61 -11.01 26.23
CA ASP A 203 14.94 -12.43 26.29
C ASP A 203 13.80 -13.33 25.81
N ALA A 204 12.54 -12.93 26.10
CA ALA A 204 11.34 -13.65 25.69
C ALA A 204 10.88 -13.33 24.25
N ARG A 205 11.52 -12.36 23.58
CA ARG A 205 11.22 -11.99 22.20
C ARG A 205 11.56 -13.14 21.25
N PHE A 206 10.67 -13.44 20.30
CA PHE A 206 10.98 -14.43 19.27
C PHE A 206 12.21 -13.96 18.46
N SER A 207 13.14 -14.86 18.27
CA SER A 207 14.31 -14.67 17.44
C SER A 207 14.49 -15.87 16.52
N LYS A 208 15.01 -15.62 15.33
CA LYS A 208 15.36 -16.62 14.33
C LYS A 208 16.66 -16.24 13.65
N GLU A 209 17.50 -17.22 13.38
CA GLU A 209 18.65 -17.03 12.51
C GLU A 209 18.22 -16.90 11.05
N HIS A 210 18.78 -15.95 10.33
CA HIS A 210 18.52 -15.71 8.93
C HIS A 210 19.77 -15.99 8.10
N ALA A 211 19.59 -16.61 6.93
CA ALA A 211 20.69 -16.83 6.02
C ALA A 211 21.33 -15.49 5.62
N GLU A 212 22.66 -15.43 5.71
CA GLU A 212 23.44 -14.28 5.31
C GLU A 212 23.13 -13.89 3.85
N GLY A 213 22.95 -12.60 3.60
CA GLY A 213 22.62 -12.09 2.26
C GLY A 213 21.17 -12.36 1.80
N SER A 214 20.34 -13.07 2.59
CA SER A 214 18.92 -13.25 2.29
C SER A 214 18.18 -11.91 2.16
N HIS A 215 17.05 -11.90 1.45
CA HIS A 215 16.24 -10.67 1.34
C HIS A 215 15.67 -10.24 2.70
N THR A 216 15.38 -11.18 3.58
CA THR A 216 14.96 -10.88 4.96
C THR A 216 16.09 -10.22 5.76
N ALA A 217 17.33 -10.77 5.69
CA ALA A 217 18.47 -10.17 6.37
C ALA A 217 18.73 -8.72 5.92
N LYS A 218 18.59 -8.41 4.64
CA LYS A 218 18.67 -7.04 4.12
C LYS A 218 17.59 -6.13 4.72
N ARG A 219 16.36 -6.63 4.90
CA ARG A 219 15.26 -5.87 5.51
C ARG A 219 15.47 -5.67 7.02
N ILE A 220 16.08 -6.63 7.70
CA ILE A 220 16.50 -6.50 9.11
C ILE A 220 17.59 -5.42 9.24
N GLY A 221 18.52 -5.34 8.29
CA GLY A 221 19.53 -4.29 8.25
C GLY A 221 18.96 -2.87 8.10
N GLU A 222 17.73 -2.73 7.62
CA GLU A 222 17.01 -1.44 7.56
C GLU A 222 16.36 -1.04 8.89
N TYR A 223 16.12 -1.99 9.78
CA TYR A 223 15.28 -1.83 10.97
C TYR A 223 15.70 -0.69 11.90
N ASN A 224 17.01 -0.49 12.08
CA ASN A 224 17.61 0.56 12.94
C ASN A 224 18.07 1.79 12.15
N GLN A 225 17.86 1.83 10.83
CA GLN A 225 18.27 2.98 10.04
C GLN A 225 17.32 4.17 10.24
N SER A 226 17.87 5.38 10.06
CA SER A 226 17.06 6.58 10.13
C SER A 226 16.02 6.63 8.99
N LYS A 227 14.82 7.12 9.29
CA LYS A 227 13.76 7.30 8.29
C LYS A 227 14.20 8.21 7.13
N ILE A 228 15.10 9.17 7.38
CA ILE A 228 15.67 10.05 6.35
C ILE A 228 16.54 9.26 5.38
N ALA A 229 17.48 8.45 5.90
CA ALA A 229 18.32 7.59 5.06
C ALA A 229 17.47 6.61 4.24
N LEU A 230 16.50 5.97 4.86
CA LEU A 230 15.58 5.05 4.18
C LEU A 230 14.74 5.73 3.09
N MET A 231 14.20 6.93 3.35
CA MET A 231 13.51 7.74 2.35
C MET A 231 14.39 8.01 1.13
N ILE A 232 15.64 8.44 1.36
CA ILE A 232 16.60 8.71 0.28
C ILE A 232 16.87 7.45 -0.54
N GLU A 233 17.08 6.31 0.12
CA GLU A 233 17.31 5.02 -0.56
C GLU A 233 16.07 4.55 -1.35
N MET A 234 14.86 4.75 -0.83
CA MET A 234 13.62 4.47 -1.57
C MET A 234 13.52 5.32 -2.83
N ILE A 235 13.79 6.63 -2.74
CA ILE A 235 13.78 7.53 -3.91
C ILE A 235 14.84 7.10 -4.93
N ARG A 236 16.07 6.74 -4.50
CA ARG A 236 17.10 6.21 -5.40
C ARG A 236 16.63 4.97 -6.16
N ARG A 237 15.94 4.05 -5.49
CA ARG A 237 15.39 2.85 -6.13
C ARG A 237 14.31 3.17 -7.15
N ILE A 238 13.46 4.16 -6.87
CA ILE A 238 12.41 4.63 -7.79
C ILE A 238 13.03 5.25 -9.04
N ILE A 239 14.06 6.10 -8.88
CA ILE A 239 14.82 6.70 -9.99
C ILE A 239 15.47 5.61 -10.86
N LYS A 240 16.12 4.60 -10.24
CA LYS A 240 16.70 3.45 -10.97
C LYS A 240 15.68 2.69 -11.81
N ARG A 241 14.40 2.68 -11.41
CA ARG A 241 13.29 2.07 -12.16
C ARG A 241 12.71 2.99 -13.23
N LYS A 242 13.28 4.19 -13.41
CA LYS A 242 12.85 5.19 -14.40
C LYS A 242 11.38 5.60 -14.24
N ILE A 243 10.86 5.61 -13.01
CA ILE A 243 9.53 6.14 -12.70
C ILE A 243 9.65 7.66 -12.69
N HIS A 244 8.84 8.32 -13.53
CA HIS A 244 8.80 9.78 -13.59
C HIS A 244 7.97 10.34 -12.43
N PHE A 245 8.46 11.44 -11.84
CA PHE A 245 7.74 12.23 -10.84
C PHE A 245 8.31 13.65 -10.79
N ASP A 246 7.46 14.62 -10.50
CA ASP A 246 7.78 16.05 -10.49
C ASP A 246 8.15 16.56 -9.10
N TYR A 247 7.48 16.01 -8.07
CA TYR A 247 7.65 16.43 -6.68
C TYR A 247 7.82 15.25 -5.75
N VAL A 248 8.58 15.50 -4.66
CA VAL A 248 8.56 14.68 -3.44
C VAL A 248 7.84 15.46 -2.36
N LEU A 249 6.72 14.93 -1.89
CA LEU A 249 5.87 15.50 -0.85
C LEU A 249 6.10 14.77 0.47
N ALA A 250 6.37 15.51 1.53
CA ALA A 250 6.56 14.93 2.85
C ALA A 250 6.10 15.89 3.96
N ASP A 251 5.92 15.35 5.16
CA ASP A 251 5.58 16.15 6.32
C ASP A 251 6.78 16.95 6.86
N SER A 252 6.54 17.72 7.89
CA SER A 252 7.55 18.61 8.49
C SER A 252 8.73 17.86 9.13
N TRP A 253 8.59 16.58 9.40
CA TRP A 253 9.66 15.76 9.97
C TRP A 253 10.78 15.50 8.96
N PHE A 254 10.41 15.36 7.67
CA PHE A 254 11.34 15.13 6.57
C PHE A 254 11.92 16.41 5.96
N ALA A 255 11.47 17.60 6.39
CA ALA A 255 11.97 18.89 5.90
C ALA A 255 13.35 19.22 6.50
N CYS A 256 14.38 18.49 6.12
CA CYS A 256 15.75 18.65 6.63
C CYS A 256 16.74 18.96 5.50
N ALA A 257 17.93 19.44 5.90
CA ALA A 257 19.00 19.82 4.98
C ALA A 257 19.48 18.67 4.10
N GLU A 258 19.50 17.46 4.62
CA GLU A 258 19.96 16.25 3.90
C GLU A 258 19.01 15.93 2.74
N VAL A 259 17.70 15.92 2.98
CA VAL A 259 16.66 15.68 1.95
C VAL A 259 16.70 16.76 0.88
N VAL A 260 16.76 18.03 1.25
CA VAL A 260 16.82 19.14 0.27
C VAL A 260 18.07 19.04 -0.60
N ARG A 261 19.25 18.79 -0.01
CA ARG A 261 20.49 18.57 -0.78
C ARG A 261 20.41 17.40 -1.74
N PHE A 262 19.84 16.28 -1.29
CA PHE A 262 19.67 15.11 -2.13
C PHE A 262 18.75 15.40 -3.31
N ILE A 263 17.56 15.94 -3.07
CA ILE A 263 16.56 16.21 -4.13
C ILE A 263 17.05 17.26 -5.13
N THR A 264 17.79 18.26 -4.66
CA THR A 264 18.37 19.30 -5.54
C THR A 264 19.66 18.86 -6.25
N SER A 265 20.11 17.63 -6.04
CA SER A 265 21.26 17.08 -6.77
C SER A 265 20.90 16.83 -8.25
N ARG A 266 21.92 16.90 -9.14
CA ARG A 266 21.73 16.80 -10.61
C ARG A 266 21.09 15.48 -11.07
N HIS A 267 21.12 14.45 -10.23
CA HIS A 267 20.68 13.10 -10.60
C HIS A 267 19.20 12.83 -10.26
N VAL A 268 18.53 13.70 -9.50
CA VAL A 268 17.15 13.45 -9.05
C VAL A 268 16.12 14.06 -9.99
N GLY A 269 16.36 15.27 -10.49
CA GLY A 269 15.53 15.89 -11.55
C GLY A 269 14.10 16.24 -11.12
N CYS A 270 13.83 16.41 -9.82
CA CYS A 270 12.52 16.76 -9.29
C CYS A 270 12.60 17.87 -8.25
N HIS A 271 11.46 18.26 -7.70
CA HIS A 271 11.36 19.27 -6.67
C HIS A 271 10.92 18.67 -5.32
N TYR A 272 11.37 19.30 -4.23
CA TYR A 272 10.83 19.06 -2.90
C TYR A 272 9.72 20.06 -2.60
N LEU A 273 8.63 19.57 -2.00
CA LEU A 273 7.57 20.39 -1.45
C LEU A 273 7.03 19.73 -0.18
N GLY A 274 7.08 20.43 0.94
CA GLY A 274 6.66 19.84 2.22
C GLY A 274 6.35 20.88 3.27
N MET A 275 5.79 20.43 4.37
CA MET A 275 5.58 21.28 5.55
C MET A 275 6.90 21.54 6.26
N ILE A 276 7.00 22.64 6.99
CA ILE A 276 8.13 22.94 7.89
C ILE A 276 7.64 23.08 9.33
N LYS A 277 8.51 22.73 10.27
CA LYS A 277 8.30 23.03 11.69
C LYS A 277 8.59 24.51 11.93
N MET A 278 7.67 25.19 12.61
CA MET A 278 7.86 26.56 13.10
C MET A 278 8.78 26.55 14.34
N GLY A 279 10.00 26.03 14.19
CA GLY A 279 10.90 25.69 15.29
C GLY A 279 12.28 26.34 15.15
N LYS A 280 13.32 25.57 15.50
CA LYS A 280 14.70 26.05 15.62
C LYS A 280 15.48 26.07 14.30
N THR A 281 14.94 25.49 13.22
CA THR A 281 15.60 25.47 11.90
C THR A 281 15.83 26.89 11.40
N LYS A 282 17.07 27.19 10.99
CA LYS A 282 17.47 28.50 10.50
C LYS A 282 17.53 28.56 8.98
N TYR A 283 17.19 29.70 8.44
CA TYR A 283 17.18 30.02 7.02
C TYR A 283 17.98 31.31 6.79
N ALA A 284 18.82 31.33 5.77
CA ALA A 284 19.60 32.52 5.42
C ALA A 284 18.68 33.54 4.66
N TYR A 285 18.61 34.75 5.13
CA TYR A 285 17.85 35.83 4.53
C TYR A 285 18.55 37.20 4.71
N LYS A 286 18.83 37.89 3.61
CA LYS A 286 19.46 39.23 3.60
C LYS A 286 20.71 39.35 4.49
N GLY A 287 21.61 38.37 4.40
CA GLY A 287 22.87 38.34 5.15
C GLY A 287 22.77 37.84 6.61
N GLY A 288 21.58 37.53 7.11
CA GLY A 288 21.37 36.99 8.44
C GLY A 288 20.75 35.58 8.41
N GLU A 289 20.76 34.90 9.57
CA GLU A 289 20.10 33.60 9.79
C GLU A 289 18.90 33.76 10.72
N TYR A 290 17.74 33.33 10.28
CA TYR A 290 16.46 33.47 10.96
C TYR A 290 15.72 32.18 11.07
N THR A 291 15.06 31.92 12.18
CA THR A 291 14.06 30.86 12.29
C THR A 291 12.78 31.21 11.54
N ALA A 292 11.92 30.23 11.28
CA ALA A 292 10.62 30.46 10.62
C ALA A 292 9.78 31.51 11.37
N ASN A 293 9.74 31.47 12.71
CA ASN A 293 9.02 32.45 13.51
C ASN A 293 9.62 33.87 13.42
N GLN A 294 10.95 33.99 13.39
CA GLN A 294 11.62 35.29 13.21
C GLN A 294 11.38 35.88 11.81
N LEU A 295 11.38 35.01 10.76
CA LEU A 295 11.03 35.45 9.40
C LEU A 295 9.58 35.95 9.34
N VAL A 296 8.65 35.23 9.96
CA VAL A 296 7.27 35.69 10.05
C VAL A 296 7.18 37.08 10.78
N ALA A 297 7.82 37.22 11.94
CA ALA A 297 7.80 38.47 12.69
C ALA A 297 8.39 39.66 11.88
N LEU A 298 9.43 39.39 11.07
CA LEU A 298 10.06 40.40 10.21
C LEU A 298 9.18 40.78 9.02
N LEU A 299 8.44 39.82 8.43
CA LEU A 299 7.73 39.98 7.16
C LEU A 299 6.22 40.18 7.31
N ASP A 300 5.62 39.91 8.47
CA ASP A 300 4.19 40.05 8.73
C ASP A 300 3.79 41.55 8.89
N LYS A 301 4.00 42.31 7.82
CA LYS A 301 3.65 43.73 7.76
C LYS A 301 2.41 43.93 6.89
N PRO A 302 1.32 44.53 7.43
CA PRO A 302 0.15 44.85 6.61
C PRO A 302 0.55 45.68 5.38
N LYS A 303 -0.02 45.37 4.23
CA LYS A 303 0.20 46.04 2.93
C LYS A 303 1.60 45.83 2.28
N LYS A 304 2.62 45.32 2.98
CA LYS A 304 3.99 45.21 2.41
C LYS A 304 4.55 43.80 2.36
N GLY A 305 4.00 42.84 3.08
CA GLY A 305 4.53 41.45 3.13
C GLY A 305 3.45 40.39 3.27
N ARG A 306 2.27 40.77 3.80
CA ARG A 306 1.14 39.85 3.98
C ARG A 306 0.17 39.96 2.82
N CYS A 307 -0.09 38.87 2.14
CA CYS A 307 -1.12 38.70 1.11
C CYS A 307 -2.35 37.99 1.66
N TYR A 308 -3.48 38.05 0.96
CA TYR A 308 -4.68 37.31 1.29
C TYR A 308 -5.11 36.44 0.11
N CYS A 309 -5.23 35.12 0.35
CA CYS A 309 -5.75 34.17 -0.63
C CYS A 309 -7.25 33.99 -0.42
N ARG A 310 -8.07 34.55 -1.30
CA ARG A 310 -9.55 34.45 -1.23
C ARG A 310 -10.02 33.02 -1.32
N ARG A 311 -9.44 32.21 -2.21
CA ARG A 311 -9.82 30.80 -2.46
C ARG A 311 -9.63 29.92 -1.21
N LEU A 312 -8.59 30.16 -0.41
CA LEU A 312 -8.28 29.39 0.80
C LEU A 312 -8.73 30.11 2.09
N GLY A 313 -9.24 31.33 2.00
CA GLY A 313 -9.67 32.09 3.15
C GLY A 313 -8.55 32.37 4.16
N CYS A 314 -7.30 32.53 3.70
CA CYS A 314 -6.15 32.67 4.60
C CYS A 314 -5.20 33.78 4.21
N HIS A 315 -4.48 34.34 5.21
CA HIS A 315 -3.34 35.19 4.98
C HIS A 315 -2.09 34.38 4.72
N TYR A 316 -1.22 34.87 3.82
CA TYR A 316 0.04 34.19 3.54
C TYR A 316 1.18 35.19 3.32
N ILE A 317 2.40 34.70 3.48
CA ILE A 317 3.66 35.41 3.21
C ILE A 317 4.50 34.51 2.34
N THR A 318 5.12 35.06 1.30
CA THR A 318 6.07 34.34 0.43
C THR A 318 7.45 34.96 0.60
N VAL A 319 8.47 34.11 0.77
CA VAL A 319 9.85 34.58 0.87
C VAL A 319 10.82 33.53 0.29
N ASP A 320 11.79 34.02 -0.50
CA ASP A 320 12.90 33.22 -0.95
C ASP A 320 14.06 33.33 0.04
N VAL A 321 14.61 32.19 0.45
CA VAL A 321 15.64 32.07 1.48
C VAL A 321 16.71 31.06 1.09
N GLY A 322 17.88 31.13 1.70
CA GLY A 322 18.88 30.06 1.64
C GLY A 322 18.62 28.97 2.66
N PHE A 323 18.63 27.72 2.23
CA PHE A 323 18.57 26.56 3.11
C PHE A 323 19.41 25.41 2.54
N ALA A 324 20.26 24.81 3.37
CA ALA A 324 21.13 23.68 2.99
C ALA A 324 22.05 24.00 1.79
N GLY A 325 22.47 25.26 1.62
CA GLY A 325 23.29 25.72 0.48
C GLY A 325 22.50 25.86 -0.83
N ARG A 326 21.18 25.88 -0.77
CA ARG A 326 20.27 26.05 -1.92
C ARG A 326 19.29 27.20 -1.68
N SER A 327 18.84 27.84 -2.77
CA SER A 327 17.74 28.79 -2.70
C SER A 327 16.42 28.04 -2.72
N VAL A 328 15.58 28.29 -1.73
CA VAL A 328 14.25 27.68 -1.57
C VAL A 328 13.22 28.76 -1.33
N ARG A 329 11.96 28.45 -1.60
CA ARG A 329 10.82 29.35 -1.31
C ARG A 329 10.08 28.82 -0.10
N LEU A 330 9.79 29.71 0.84
CA LEU A 330 8.91 29.47 1.98
C LEU A 330 7.59 30.19 1.77
N PHE A 331 6.52 29.49 2.14
CA PHE A 331 5.19 30.08 2.28
C PHE A 331 4.77 29.91 3.73
N PHE A 332 4.42 31.01 4.38
CA PHE A 332 3.80 30.98 5.70
C PHE A 332 2.33 31.33 5.54
N CYS A 333 1.43 30.56 6.16
CA CYS A 333 -0.01 30.82 6.10
C CYS A 333 -0.69 30.70 7.45
N LYS A 334 -1.77 31.49 7.64
CA LYS A 334 -2.68 31.39 8.78
C LYS A 334 -4.12 31.67 8.35
N ARG A 335 -5.07 30.89 8.87
CA ARG A 335 -6.49 30.99 8.47
C ARG A 335 -7.19 32.23 9.04
N ASN A 336 -6.91 32.60 10.27
CA ASN A 336 -7.53 33.71 10.94
C ASN A 336 -6.51 34.61 11.67
N LYS A 337 -6.92 35.78 12.11
CA LYS A 337 -6.02 36.78 12.77
C LYS A 337 -5.36 36.21 14.04
N GLN A 338 -6.04 35.35 14.77
CA GLN A 338 -5.55 34.71 16.02
C GLN A 338 -4.90 33.35 15.78
N GLY A 339 -4.95 32.80 14.55
CA GLY A 339 -4.40 31.51 14.20
C GLY A 339 -2.88 31.45 14.25
N LYS A 340 -2.34 30.27 14.55
CA LYS A 340 -0.90 30.02 14.46
C LYS A 340 -0.47 29.97 12.99
N TRP A 341 0.74 30.48 12.72
CA TRP A 341 1.37 30.35 11.42
C TRP A 341 1.82 28.89 11.20
N SER A 342 1.58 28.38 10.01
CA SER A 342 2.17 27.16 9.47
C SER A 342 3.02 27.49 8.25
N GLY A 343 3.96 26.63 7.89
CA GLY A 343 4.87 26.92 6.78
C GLY A 343 5.02 25.75 5.83
N LEU A 344 5.22 26.08 4.54
CA LEU A 344 5.63 25.17 3.47
C LEU A 344 7.01 25.60 2.96
N ILE A 345 7.79 24.62 2.51
CA ILE A 345 9.06 24.83 1.82
C ILE A 345 9.03 24.15 0.46
N THR A 346 9.51 24.82 -0.57
CA THR A 346 9.69 24.21 -1.89
C THR A 346 11.02 24.61 -2.52
N THR A 347 11.60 23.67 -3.27
CA THR A 347 12.75 23.94 -4.14
C THR A 347 12.35 24.51 -5.50
N ASN A 348 11.06 24.43 -5.86
CA ASN A 348 10.51 25.08 -7.04
C ASN A 348 10.08 26.52 -6.74
N ARG A 349 10.97 27.46 -7.01
CA ARG A 349 10.73 28.89 -6.77
C ARG A 349 9.76 29.55 -7.77
N LYS A 350 9.28 28.82 -8.78
CA LYS A 350 8.28 29.31 -9.73
C LYS A 350 6.85 29.17 -9.22
N LEU A 351 6.62 28.23 -8.26
CA LEU A 351 5.29 28.04 -7.68
C LEU A 351 4.78 29.30 -7.00
N ASP A 352 3.50 29.60 -7.20
CA ASP A 352 2.74 30.50 -6.34
C ASP A 352 2.22 29.77 -5.08
N PHE A 353 1.64 30.52 -4.16
CA PHE A 353 1.16 29.96 -2.89
C PHE A 353 -0.01 28.99 -3.08
N LEU A 354 -0.95 29.32 -3.95
CA LEU A 354 -2.16 28.51 -4.17
C LEU A 354 -1.80 27.16 -4.79
N GLU A 355 -0.94 27.18 -5.79
CA GLU A 355 -0.47 25.96 -6.46
C GLU A 355 0.39 25.10 -5.53
N ALA A 356 1.31 25.72 -4.77
CA ALA A 356 2.10 25.01 -3.76
C ALA A 356 1.22 24.36 -2.70
N TYR A 357 0.16 25.04 -2.25
CA TYR A 357 -0.78 24.47 -1.29
C TYR A 357 -1.58 23.32 -1.89
N ARG A 358 -2.06 23.45 -3.13
CA ARG A 358 -2.79 22.42 -3.85
C ARG A 358 -1.95 21.14 -4.03
N ILE A 359 -0.71 21.29 -4.52
CA ILE A 359 0.19 20.14 -4.72
C ILE A 359 0.54 19.51 -3.36
N CYS A 360 0.87 20.31 -2.35
CA CYS A 360 1.19 19.80 -1.01
C CYS A 360 0.02 19.03 -0.38
N SER A 361 -1.22 19.43 -0.68
CA SER A 361 -2.41 18.75 -0.17
C SER A 361 -2.57 17.33 -0.74
N MET A 362 -1.97 17.02 -1.90
CA MET A 362 -1.96 15.66 -2.46
C MET A 362 -1.26 14.65 -1.53
N ARG A 363 -0.34 15.09 -0.67
CA ARG A 363 0.28 14.22 0.36
C ARG A 363 -0.76 13.58 1.27
N TRP A 364 -1.86 14.29 1.56
CA TRP A 364 -2.93 13.78 2.42
C TRP A 364 -3.55 12.49 1.91
N SER A 365 -3.48 12.24 0.61
CA SER A 365 -3.98 10.97 0.03
C SER A 365 -3.25 9.75 0.59
N LEU A 366 -1.99 9.86 1.04
CA LEU A 366 -1.28 8.75 1.67
C LEU A 366 -1.87 8.39 3.06
N GLU A 367 -2.38 9.38 3.80
CA GLU A 367 -3.09 9.14 5.06
C GLU A 367 -4.43 8.39 4.81
N VAL A 368 -5.12 8.75 3.72
CA VAL A 368 -6.32 8.02 3.25
C VAL A 368 -5.96 6.59 2.87
N VAL A 369 -4.87 6.39 2.12
CA VAL A 369 -4.32 5.06 1.77
C VAL A 369 -4.08 4.23 3.04
N PHE A 370 -3.43 4.78 4.05
CA PHE A 370 -3.21 4.06 5.32
C PHE A 370 -4.51 3.71 6.04
N LYS A 371 -5.47 4.64 6.07
CA LYS A 371 -6.78 4.40 6.69
C LYS A 371 -7.50 3.25 6.00
N GLU A 372 -7.66 3.31 4.68
CA GLU A 372 -8.35 2.28 3.90
C GLU A 372 -7.65 0.92 3.99
N ASN A 373 -6.32 0.89 3.87
CA ASN A 373 -5.53 -0.32 4.05
C ASN A 373 -5.70 -0.96 5.43
N LYS A 374 -5.68 -0.16 6.50
CA LYS A 374 -5.88 -0.66 7.87
C LYS A 374 -7.30 -1.15 8.10
N GLN A 375 -8.30 -0.48 7.54
CA GLN A 375 -9.71 -0.82 7.73
C GLN A 375 -10.09 -2.06 6.92
N ASN A 376 -9.79 -2.07 5.64
CA ASN A 376 -10.30 -3.03 4.67
C ASN A 376 -9.35 -4.21 4.43
N LEU A 377 -8.04 -3.93 4.35
CA LEU A 377 -7.03 -4.92 3.93
C LEU A 377 -6.18 -5.45 5.11
N GLY A 378 -6.36 -4.90 6.31
CA GLY A 378 -5.69 -5.38 7.51
C GLY A 378 -4.21 -5.00 7.63
N LEU A 379 -3.76 -3.89 6.98
CA LEU A 379 -2.39 -3.40 7.08
C LEU A 379 -1.95 -3.26 8.54
N GLY A 380 -0.86 -3.94 8.89
CA GLY A 380 -0.29 -3.94 10.24
C GLY A 380 -1.04 -4.78 11.28
N LYS A 381 -2.23 -5.32 10.98
CA LYS A 381 -3.05 -6.10 11.93
C LYS A 381 -2.61 -7.56 12.09
N TYR A 382 -1.84 -8.11 11.16
CA TYR A 382 -1.35 -9.49 11.23
C TYR A 382 -0.34 -9.69 12.37
N GLN A 383 -0.44 -10.85 13.05
CA GLN A 383 0.30 -11.16 14.29
C GLN A 383 1.32 -12.31 14.08
N MET A 384 1.93 -12.38 12.89
CA MET A 384 2.95 -13.41 12.58
C MET A 384 4.24 -13.16 13.37
N ARG A 385 4.91 -14.24 13.78
CA ARG A 385 6.14 -14.16 14.57
C ARG A 385 7.35 -13.75 13.74
N ASN A 386 7.51 -14.31 12.55
CA ASN A 386 8.68 -14.09 11.69
C ASN A 386 8.66 -12.68 11.06
N PHE A 387 9.78 -11.99 11.06
CA PHE A 387 9.91 -10.71 10.41
C PHE A 387 9.74 -10.80 8.88
N SER A 388 10.24 -11.90 8.26
CA SER A 388 9.98 -12.20 6.83
C SER A 388 8.49 -12.17 6.48
N SER A 389 7.65 -12.80 7.31
CA SER A 389 6.21 -12.82 7.10
C SER A 389 5.55 -11.44 7.33
N GLN A 390 6.07 -10.62 8.25
CA GLN A 390 5.63 -9.24 8.44
C GLN A 390 5.91 -8.41 7.16
N VAL A 391 7.09 -8.55 6.58
CA VAL A 391 7.49 -7.90 5.33
C VAL A 391 6.63 -8.40 4.16
N ALA A 392 6.44 -9.71 4.05
CA ALA A 392 5.61 -10.33 3.01
C ALA A 392 4.19 -9.80 3.00
N MET A 393 3.50 -9.82 4.15
CA MET A 393 2.12 -9.34 4.24
C MET A 393 2.02 -7.83 4.04
N THR A 394 3.01 -7.05 4.45
CA THR A 394 3.03 -5.62 4.14
C THR A 394 3.09 -5.37 2.63
N ALA A 395 3.94 -6.12 1.91
CA ALA A 395 4.01 -6.04 0.45
C ALA A 395 2.70 -6.48 -0.21
N ILE A 396 2.11 -7.60 0.23
CA ILE A 396 0.85 -8.11 -0.31
C ILE A 396 -0.28 -7.10 -0.08
N THR A 397 -0.40 -6.53 1.13
CA THR A 397 -1.42 -5.53 1.44
C THR A 397 -1.25 -4.26 0.59
N ALA A 398 -0.01 -3.84 0.33
CA ALA A 398 0.27 -2.74 -0.58
C ALA A 398 -0.19 -3.07 -2.02
N MET A 399 0.13 -4.27 -2.54
CA MET A 399 -0.32 -4.71 -3.86
C MET A 399 -1.83 -4.84 -3.96
N GLN A 400 -2.52 -5.30 -2.91
CA GLN A 400 -3.98 -5.34 -2.83
C GLN A 400 -4.58 -3.94 -2.98
N TYR A 401 -4.03 -2.95 -2.28
CA TYR A 401 -4.47 -1.57 -2.41
C TYR A 401 -4.22 -1.02 -3.82
N ASP A 402 -3.04 -1.26 -4.37
CA ASP A 402 -2.67 -0.77 -5.70
C ASP A 402 -3.57 -1.36 -6.79
N LEU A 403 -3.96 -2.64 -6.64
CA LEU A 403 -4.93 -3.29 -7.51
C LEU A 403 -6.31 -2.63 -7.42
N LEU A 404 -6.82 -2.39 -6.21
CA LEU A 404 -8.10 -1.72 -5.99
C LEU A 404 -8.08 -0.27 -6.48
N SER A 405 -6.99 0.47 -6.26
CA SER A 405 -6.81 1.84 -6.76
C SER A 405 -6.83 1.90 -8.28
N THR A 406 -6.24 0.89 -8.94
CA THR A 406 -6.29 0.77 -10.40
C THR A 406 -7.71 0.41 -10.86
N ALA A 407 -8.35 -0.60 -10.26
CA ALA A 407 -9.71 -1.01 -10.62
C ALA A 407 -10.69 0.16 -10.48
N ARG A 408 -10.59 0.95 -9.40
CA ARG A 408 -11.38 2.18 -9.23
C ARG A 408 -11.16 3.18 -10.38
N ARG A 409 -9.93 3.32 -10.89
CA ARG A 409 -9.62 4.24 -12.00
C ARG A 409 -10.35 3.89 -13.29
N PHE A 410 -10.69 2.60 -13.49
CA PHE A 410 -11.33 2.07 -14.69
C PHE A 410 -12.80 1.70 -14.47
N SER A 411 -13.36 2.03 -13.32
CA SER A 411 -14.77 1.84 -12.96
C SER A 411 -15.41 3.16 -12.53
N ASP A 412 -16.71 3.15 -12.28
CA ASP A 412 -17.47 4.34 -11.86
C ASP A 412 -17.45 4.59 -10.34
N TYR A 413 -16.60 3.89 -9.60
CA TYR A 413 -16.47 4.06 -8.15
C TYR A 413 -15.71 5.33 -7.78
N GLU A 414 -16.29 6.13 -6.89
CA GLU A 414 -15.64 7.33 -6.35
C GLU A 414 -14.48 6.99 -5.41
N THR A 415 -14.60 5.93 -4.61
CA THR A 415 -13.62 5.55 -3.59
C THR A 415 -13.19 4.10 -3.70
N VAL A 416 -11.96 3.80 -3.27
CA VAL A 416 -11.45 2.43 -3.15
C VAL A 416 -12.29 1.63 -2.13
N GLY A 417 -12.71 2.27 -1.03
CA GLY A 417 -13.53 1.65 -0.01
C GLY A 417 -14.92 1.23 -0.51
N GLY A 418 -15.55 2.02 -1.40
CA GLY A 418 -16.81 1.68 -2.06
C GLY A 418 -16.67 0.45 -2.96
N LEU A 419 -15.68 0.46 -3.86
CA LEU A 419 -15.35 -0.68 -4.71
C LEU A 419 -15.08 -1.95 -3.88
N PHE A 420 -14.28 -1.85 -2.83
CA PHE A 420 -13.96 -2.98 -1.96
C PHE A 420 -15.19 -3.56 -1.26
N LYS A 421 -16.08 -2.69 -0.76
CA LYS A 421 -17.33 -3.12 -0.11
C LYS A 421 -18.20 -3.93 -1.06
N ASP A 422 -18.40 -3.44 -2.28
CA ASP A 422 -19.24 -4.11 -3.26
C ASP A 422 -18.59 -5.41 -3.75
N ALA A 423 -17.27 -5.44 -3.97
CA ALA A 423 -16.57 -6.68 -4.28
C ALA A 423 -16.67 -7.73 -3.15
N THR A 424 -16.78 -7.29 -1.90
CA THR A 424 -17.04 -8.20 -0.77
C THR A 424 -18.47 -8.74 -0.82
N ILE A 425 -19.45 -7.93 -1.22
CA ILE A 425 -20.84 -8.38 -1.42
C ILE A 425 -20.88 -9.42 -2.55
N ASP A 426 -20.26 -9.14 -3.68
CA ASP A 426 -20.17 -10.09 -4.81
C ASP A 426 -19.62 -11.45 -4.36
N SER A 427 -18.58 -11.44 -3.51
CA SER A 427 -18.00 -12.69 -2.97
C SER A 427 -18.93 -13.46 -2.03
N ILE A 428 -19.82 -12.77 -1.32
CA ILE A 428 -20.85 -13.40 -0.48
C ILE A 428 -21.91 -14.06 -1.35
N GLU A 429 -22.32 -13.40 -2.41
CA GLU A 429 -23.29 -13.95 -3.38
C GLU A 429 -22.75 -15.20 -4.06
N LEU A 430 -21.48 -15.21 -4.46
CA LEU A 430 -20.80 -16.40 -4.95
C LEU A 430 -20.87 -17.55 -3.92
N THR A 431 -20.48 -17.28 -2.67
CA THR A 431 -20.50 -18.27 -1.60
C THR A 431 -21.92 -18.83 -1.33
N LEU A 432 -22.92 -17.97 -1.38
CA LEU A 432 -24.32 -18.36 -1.22
C LEU A 432 -24.78 -19.26 -2.38
N THR A 433 -24.46 -18.88 -3.59
CA THR A 433 -24.78 -19.65 -4.80
C THR A 433 -24.15 -21.04 -4.76
N GLU A 434 -22.86 -21.15 -4.38
CA GLU A 434 -22.19 -22.45 -4.19
C GLU A 434 -22.90 -23.33 -3.14
N ARG A 435 -23.33 -22.76 -2.02
CA ARG A 435 -24.06 -23.50 -0.97
C ARG A 435 -25.41 -23.99 -1.45
N ILE A 436 -26.18 -23.14 -2.10
CA ILE A 436 -27.48 -23.52 -2.66
C ILE A 436 -27.28 -24.61 -3.71
N TRP A 437 -26.26 -24.50 -4.56
CA TRP A 437 -25.96 -25.50 -5.56
C TRP A 437 -25.60 -26.87 -4.95
N ASN A 438 -24.76 -26.90 -3.93
CA ASN A 438 -24.44 -28.14 -3.21
C ASN A 438 -25.68 -28.78 -2.57
N MET A 439 -26.59 -27.97 -1.98
CA MET A 439 -27.87 -28.50 -1.47
C MET A 439 -28.74 -29.06 -2.61
N VAL A 440 -28.77 -28.43 -3.77
CA VAL A 440 -29.51 -28.94 -4.94
C VAL A 440 -28.89 -30.26 -5.42
N LEU A 441 -27.57 -30.37 -5.48
CA LEU A 441 -26.89 -31.60 -5.87
C LEU A 441 -27.14 -32.74 -4.87
N GLU A 442 -27.16 -32.48 -3.54
CA GLU A 442 -27.53 -33.48 -2.53
C GLU A 442 -28.97 -33.98 -2.74
N LEU A 443 -29.91 -33.04 -2.94
CA LEU A 443 -31.30 -33.38 -3.23
C LEU A 443 -31.45 -34.20 -4.52
N VAL A 444 -30.72 -33.85 -5.58
CA VAL A 444 -30.72 -34.60 -6.83
C VAL A 444 -30.18 -36.03 -6.63
N ARG A 445 -29.13 -36.19 -5.84
CA ARG A 445 -28.58 -37.51 -5.50
C ARG A 445 -29.56 -38.34 -4.70
N GLU A 446 -30.17 -37.79 -3.67
CA GLU A 446 -31.21 -38.48 -2.89
C GLU A 446 -32.40 -38.94 -3.75
N ILE A 447 -32.86 -38.06 -4.66
CA ILE A 447 -33.92 -38.40 -5.61
C ILE A 447 -33.49 -39.51 -6.59
N ALA A 448 -32.28 -39.38 -7.14
CA ALA A 448 -31.71 -40.38 -8.05
C ALA A 448 -31.60 -41.78 -7.39
N GLU A 449 -31.13 -41.85 -6.16
CA GLU A 449 -31.06 -43.06 -5.35
C GLU A 449 -32.46 -43.67 -5.13
N CYS A 450 -33.45 -42.84 -4.79
CA CYS A 450 -34.83 -43.29 -4.59
C CYS A 450 -35.48 -43.92 -5.86
N PHE A 451 -35.09 -43.47 -7.05
CA PHE A 451 -35.63 -43.93 -8.31
C PHE A 451 -34.69 -44.87 -9.08
N GLY A 452 -33.49 -45.20 -8.52
CA GLY A 452 -32.50 -46.08 -9.16
C GLY A 452 -31.96 -45.48 -10.48
N ILE A 453 -31.89 -44.16 -10.58
CA ILE A 453 -31.35 -43.42 -11.73
C ILE A 453 -29.92 -42.97 -11.41
N GLU A 454 -29.01 -43.08 -12.38
CA GLU A 454 -27.65 -42.56 -12.23
C GLU A 454 -27.70 -41.04 -12.13
N ASP A 455 -27.17 -40.46 -11.04
CA ASP A 455 -27.18 -39.01 -10.72
C ASP A 455 -26.45 -38.17 -11.76
N GLU A 456 -25.39 -38.68 -12.39
CA GLU A 456 -24.65 -38.04 -13.47
C GLU A 456 -25.56 -37.64 -14.66
N HIS A 457 -26.56 -38.48 -15.01
CA HIS A 457 -27.48 -38.18 -16.12
C HIS A 457 -28.41 -37.00 -15.81
N ILE A 458 -28.86 -36.85 -14.56
CA ILE A 458 -29.73 -35.77 -14.13
C ILE A 458 -28.94 -34.46 -14.05
N ILE A 459 -27.70 -34.53 -13.52
CA ILE A 459 -26.79 -33.40 -13.40
C ILE A 459 -26.43 -32.87 -14.79
N ASP A 460 -26.09 -33.73 -15.74
CA ASP A 460 -25.81 -33.33 -17.13
C ASP A 460 -27.02 -32.68 -17.81
N MET A 461 -28.23 -33.16 -17.55
CA MET A 461 -29.44 -32.48 -18.08
C MET A 461 -29.68 -31.09 -17.49
N LEU A 462 -29.37 -30.88 -16.21
CA LEU A 462 -29.49 -29.58 -15.56
C LEU A 462 -28.42 -28.60 -16.06
N VAL A 463 -27.19 -29.06 -16.26
CA VAL A 463 -26.06 -28.29 -16.77
C VAL A 463 -26.29 -27.85 -18.20
N ASN A 464 -26.69 -28.75 -19.08
CA ASN A 464 -26.90 -28.46 -20.51
C ASN A 464 -28.08 -27.49 -20.79
N ARG A 465 -28.94 -27.24 -19.79
CA ARG A 465 -30.07 -26.30 -19.88
C ARG A 465 -29.80 -24.91 -19.31
N SER A 466 -28.68 -24.71 -18.63
CA SER A 466 -28.38 -23.41 -17.98
C SER A 466 -26.90 -23.07 -18.03
N ASN A 467 -26.55 -22.04 -18.82
CA ASN A 467 -25.18 -21.52 -18.87
C ASN A 467 -24.64 -21.08 -17.49
N LYS A 468 -25.53 -20.74 -16.55
CA LYS A 468 -25.14 -20.38 -15.18
C LYS A 468 -24.72 -21.60 -14.34
N LEU A 469 -25.24 -22.78 -14.65
CA LEU A 469 -24.95 -24.01 -13.90
C LEU A 469 -23.71 -24.72 -14.44
N ASN A 470 -23.33 -24.52 -15.71
CA ASN A 470 -22.13 -25.12 -16.30
C ASN A 470 -20.87 -24.82 -15.50
N HIS A 471 -20.79 -23.63 -14.93
CA HIS A 471 -19.62 -23.19 -14.17
C HIS A 471 -19.52 -23.79 -12.75
N LEU A 472 -20.66 -24.22 -12.20
CA LEU A 472 -20.75 -24.81 -10.86
C LEU A 472 -20.52 -26.34 -10.87
N VAL A 473 -20.70 -26.98 -12.03
CA VAL A 473 -20.55 -28.45 -12.18
C VAL A 473 -19.14 -28.85 -12.65
N GLU A 474 -18.40 -27.94 -13.30
CA GLU A 474 -16.99 -28.14 -13.64
C GLU A 474 -16.05 -27.97 -12.41
N ILE A 475 -16.60 -27.73 -11.22
CA ILE A 475 -15.90 -27.68 -9.92
C ILE A 475 -15.98 -29.02 -9.23
#